data_7a5ea3daf32d32d2dc80039f17547e4e
#
_entry.id   7a5ea3daf32d32d2dc80039f17547e4e
#
_cell.length_a   1.000
_cell.length_b   1.000
_cell.length_c   1.000
_cell.angle_alpha   90.00
_cell.angle_beta   90.00
_cell.angle_gamma   90.00
#
_symmetry.space_group_name_H-M   'P 1'
#
loop_
_entity.id
_entity.type
_entity.pdbx_description
1 polymer ?
#
loop_
_entity_poly.entity_id
_entity_poly.type
_entity_poly.pdbx_seq_one_letter_code
_entity_poly.pdbx_strand_id
1 'polypeptide(L)'
;MLDFMDDIRVKEYIANLEKEFSLIENGFKEEEKRAFADYKSNDKEYAKSLAFSAYKSDIYQVRMYGVFIFGYLSEQDDVLAFMRDEVSKDDNWRVQ
;
A
#
# COMPACT_ATOMS: atom_id res chain seq x y z
N MET A 1 7.16 -10.96 12.54
CA MET A 1 8.24 -10.31 11.76
C MET A 1 8.50 -11.11 10.49
N LEU A 2 8.62 -10.40 9.36
CA LEU A 2 8.96 -11.04 8.10
C LEU A 2 10.44 -11.34 8.04
N ASP A 3 10.82 -12.45 7.40
CA ASP A 3 12.22 -12.78 7.24
C ASP A 3 12.79 -12.06 6.01
N PHE A 4 14.06 -12.29 5.74
CA PHE A 4 14.77 -11.62 4.63
C PHE A 4 14.15 -11.92 3.27
N MET A 5 13.71 -13.16 3.07
CA MET A 5 13.11 -13.57 1.78
C MET A 5 11.77 -12.87 1.54
N ASP A 6 10.97 -12.72 2.59
CA ASP A 6 9.70 -12.01 2.47
C ASP A 6 9.92 -10.54 2.15
N ASP A 7 10.94 -9.92 2.74
CA ASP A 7 11.27 -8.54 2.47
C ASP A 7 11.64 -8.32 1.00
N ILE A 8 12.43 -9.21 0.44
CA ILE A 8 12.80 -9.16 -0.98
C ILE A 8 11.57 -9.32 -1.86
N ARG A 9 10.68 -10.27 -1.53
CA ARG A 9 9.46 -10.50 -2.30
C ARG A 9 8.56 -9.27 -2.28
N VAL A 10 8.43 -8.62 -1.13
CA VAL A 10 7.65 -7.40 -1.02
C VAL A 10 8.23 -6.32 -1.92
N LYS A 11 9.53 -6.10 -1.88
CA LYS A 11 10.17 -5.07 -2.70
C LYS A 11 10.00 -5.33 -4.19
N GLU A 12 10.15 -6.57 -4.63
CA GLU A 12 9.96 -6.93 -6.03
C GLU A 12 8.51 -6.71 -6.46
N TYR A 13 7.57 -7.08 -5.62
CA TYR A 13 6.16 -6.93 -5.92
C TYR A 13 5.80 -5.45 -6.07
N ILE A 14 6.28 -4.62 -5.15
CA ILE A 14 6.02 -3.18 -5.22
C ILE A 14 6.65 -2.57 -6.46
N ALA A 15 7.85 -3.00 -6.85
CA ALA A 15 8.48 -2.51 -8.08
C ALA A 15 7.63 -2.85 -9.31
N ASN A 16 7.01 -4.02 -9.34
CA ASN A 16 6.10 -4.40 -10.42
C ASN A 16 4.84 -3.54 -10.41
N LEU A 17 4.30 -3.24 -9.23
CA LEU A 17 3.14 -2.36 -9.11
C LEU A 17 3.47 -0.95 -9.62
N GLU A 18 4.67 -0.47 -9.37
CA GLU A 18 5.10 0.83 -9.87
C GLU A 18 5.04 0.89 -11.38
N LYS A 19 5.46 -0.18 -12.05
CA LYS A 19 5.41 -0.23 -13.51
C LYS A 19 3.97 -0.28 -14.02
N GLU A 20 3.13 -1.08 -13.40
CA GLU A 20 1.73 -1.23 -13.81
C GLU A 20 0.93 0.04 -13.53
N PHE A 21 1.06 0.58 -12.32
CA PHE A 21 0.20 1.68 -11.88
C PHE A 21 0.62 3.03 -12.47
N SER A 22 1.87 3.18 -12.86
CA SER A 22 2.32 4.42 -13.50
C SER A 22 1.57 4.70 -14.80
N LEU A 23 0.95 3.68 -15.39
CA LEU A 23 0.18 3.82 -16.62
C LEU A 23 -1.27 4.25 -16.36
N ILE A 24 -1.70 4.27 -15.11
CA ILE A 24 -3.06 4.66 -14.75
C ILE A 24 -3.12 6.19 -14.67
N GLU A 25 -3.92 6.79 -15.55
CA GLU A 25 -4.00 8.24 -15.61
C GLU A 25 -5.06 8.83 -14.70
N ASN A 26 -6.18 8.13 -14.51
CA ASN A 26 -7.31 8.66 -13.76
C ASN A 26 -7.97 7.57 -12.93
N GLY A 27 -8.54 8.00 -11.78
CA GLY A 27 -9.34 7.11 -10.97
C GLY A 27 -8.52 6.34 -9.95
N PHE A 28 -9.18 5.42 -9.28
CA PHE A 28 -8.57 4.65 -8.20
C PHE A 28 -9.08 3.20 -8.17
N LYS A 29 -9.90 2.81 -9.15
CA LYS A 29 -10.55 1.50 -9.13
C LYS A 29 -9.56 0.35 -9.23
N GLU A 30 -8.54 0.49 -10.06
CA GLU A 30 -7.54 -0.58 -10.22
C GLU A 30 -6.70 -0.73 -8.95
N GLU A 31 -6.31 0.37 -8.34
CA GLU A 31 -5.52 0.36 -7.10
C GLU A 31 -6.33 -0.27 -5.98
N GLU A 32 -7.59 0.12 -5.83
CA GLU A 32 -8.47 -0.42 -4.81
C GLU A 32 -8.71 -1.91 -4.99
N LYS A 33 -8.99 -2.32 -6.22
CA LYS A 33 -9.25 -3.71 -6.56
C LYS A 33 -8.04 -4.59 -6.22
N ARG A 34 -6.85 -4.13 -6.59
CA ARG A 34 -5.61 -4.86 -6.33
C ARG A 34 -5.33 -4.93 -4.84
N ALA A 35 -5.56 -3.82 -4.12
CA ALA A 35 -5.37 -3.77 -2.68
C ALA A 35 -6.27 -4.76 -1.97
N PHE A 36 -7.53 -4.83 -2.35
CA PHE A 36 -8.48 -5.75 -1.74
C PHE A 36 -8.07 -7.20 -1.99
N ALA A 37 -7.71 -7.52 -3.24
CA ALA A 37 -7.28 -8.86 -3.60
C ALA A 37 -6.05 -9.28 -2.81
N ASP A 38 -5.08 -8.39 -2.70
CA ASP A 38 -3.83 -8.69 -2.00
C ASP A 38 -4.05 -8.79 -0.48
N TYR A 39 -4.94 -7.97 0.07
CA TYR A 39 -5.29 -8.08 1.47
C TYR A 39 -5.94 -9.41 1.79
N LYS A 40 -6.83 -9.88 0.94
CA LYS A 40 -7.54 -11.14 1.15
C LYS A 40 -6.68 -12.37 0.91
N SER A 41 -5.70 -12.26 0.02
CA SER A 41 -4.85 -13.40 -0.36
C SER A 41 -3.68 -13.65 0.58
N ASN A 42 -3.40 -12.75 1.50
CA ASN A 42 -2.23 -12.83 2.37
C ASN A 42 -2.64 -12.67 3.83
N ASP A 43 -1.75 -13.08 4.75
CA ASP A 43 -2.00 -12.81 6.16
C ASP A 43 -1.83 -11.31 6.46
N LYS A 44 -2.31 -10.90 7.62
CA LYS A 44 -2.32 -9.47 7.98
C LYS A 44 -0.91 -8.87 8.07
N GLU A 45 0.05 -9.62 8.56
CA GLU A 45 1.43 -9.14 8.67
C GLU A 45 2.05 -8.90 7.30
N TYR A 46 1.82 -9.81 6.36
CA TYR A 46 2.34 -9.64 5.01
C TYR A 46 1.65 -8.46 4.30
N ALA A 47 0.33 -8.37 4.43
CA ALA A 47 -0.43 -7.27 3.84
C ALA A 47 0.04 -5.93 4.40
N LYS A 48 0.32 -5.87 5.69
CA LYS A 48 0.84 -4.68 6.35
C LYS A 48 2.20 -4.29 5.77
N SER A 49 3.08 -5.26 5.54
CA SER A 49 4.38 -5.01 4.93
C SER A 49 4.25 -4.49 3.51
N LEU A 50 3.30 -5.04 2.74
CA LEU A 50 3.02 -4.53 1.40
C LEU A 50 2.58 -3.07 1.46
N ALA A 51 1.71 -2.73 2.39
CA ALA A 51 1.19 -1.38 2.52
C ALA A 51 2.27 -0.38 2.90
N PHE A 52 3.09 -0.70 3.89
CA PHE A 52 4.17 0.20 4.31
C PHE A 52 5.21 0.37 3.20
N SER A 53 5.54 -0.71 2.50
CA SER A 53 6.50 -0.63 1.39
C SER A 53 5.92 0.19 0.24
N ALA A 54 4.65 -0.01 -0.09
CA ALA A 54 3.98 0.73 -1.14
C ALA A 54 3.93 2.22 -0.83
N TYR A 55 3.72 2.58 0.43
CA TYR A 55 3.62 3.98 0.79
C TYR A 55 4.94 4.74 0.65
N LYS A 56 6.05 4.04 0.54
CA LYS A 56 7.36 4.68 0.30
C LYS A 56 7.60 5.00 -1.16
N SER A 57 6.69 4.61 -2.05
CA SER A 57 6.86 4.82 -3.49
C SER A 57 6.70 6.29 -3.86
N ASP A 58 7.45 6.74 -4.88
CA ASP A 58 7.30 8.06 -5.46
C ASP A 58 6.05 8.14 -6.35
N ILE A 59 5.50 7.00 -6.72
CA ILE A 59 4.32 6.93 -7.59
C ILE A 59 3.06 6.97 -6.72
N TYR A 60 2.27 8.04 -6.85
CA TYR A 60 1.12 8.22 -5.98
C TYR A 60 0.08 7.09 -6.11
N GLN A 61 -0.04 6.48 -7.29
CA GLN A 61 -0.95 5.35 -7.48
C GLN A 61 -0.57 4.17 -6.58
N VAL A 62 0.73 3.94 -6.43
CA VAL A 62 1.21 2.87 -5.55
C VAL A 62 0.96 3.25 -4.08
N ARG A 63 1.15 4.52 -3.73
CA ARG A 63 0.82 4.97 -2.37
C ARG A 63 -0.67 4.80 -2.08
N MET A 64 -1.54 5.09 -3.06
CA MET A 64 -2.99 4.87 -2.91
C MET A 64 -3.30 3.40 -2.63
N TYR A 65 -2.66 2.49 -3.36
CA TYR A 65 -2.81 1.06 -3.12
C TYR A 65 -2.47 0.72 -1.65
N GLY A 66 -1.36 1.26 -1.16
CA GLY A 66 -0.96 1.05 0.23
C GLY A 66 -1.99 1.58 1.21
N VAL A 67 -2.52 2.77 0.94
CA VAL A 67 -3.52 3.39 1.81
C VAL A 67 -4.80 2.58 1.87
N PHE A 68 -5.23 1.97 0.75
CA PHE A 68 -6.41 1.10 0.78
C PHE A 68 -6.17 -0.10 1.71
N ILE A 69 -4.98 -0.69 1.67
CA ILE A 69 -4.67 -1.80 2.57
C ILE A 69 -4.64 -1.30 4.02
N PHE A 70 -4.06 -0.12 4.27
CA PHE A 70 -4.11 0.47 5.62
C PHE A 70 -5.54 0.61 6.12
N GLY A 71 -6.45 1.00 5.24
CA GLY A 71 -7.86 1.11 5.60
C GLY A 71 -8.44 -0.21 6.07
N TYR A 72 -8.10 -1.30 5.41
CA TYR A 72 -8.56 -2.64 5.82
C TYR A 72 -7.91 -3.09 7.14
N LEU A 73 -6.76 -2.52 7.50
CA LEU A 73 -6.04 -2.86 8.73
C LEU A 73 -6.22 -1.80 9.81
N SER A 74 -7.16 -0.89 9.66
CA SER A 74 -7.32 0.27 10.56
C SER A 74 -7.67 -0.12 12.00
N GLU A 75 -8.05 -1.35 12.25
CA GLU A 75 -8.27 -1.86 13.61
C GLU A 75 -6.97 -1.96 14.41
N GLN A 76 -5.81 -1.97 13.72
CA GLN A 76 -4.50 -2.02 14.38
C GLN A 76 -4.05 -0.60 14.73
N ASP A 77 -3.68 -0.38 16.00
CA ASP A 77 -3.34 0.95 16.50
C ASP A 77 -2.17 1.60 15.75
N ASP A 78 -1.15 0.83 15.41
CA ASP A 78 0.01 1.36 14.72
C ASP A 78 -0.33 1.81 13.29
N VAL A 79 -1.20 1.07 12.61
CA VAL A 79 -1.67 1.44 11.28
C VAL A 79 -2.50 2.71 11.35
N LEU A 80 -3.42 2.78 12.31
CA LEU A 80 -4.28 3.95 12.48
C LEU A 80 -3.46 5.20 12.78
N ALA A 81 -2.47 5.07 13.66
CA ALA A 81 -1.58 6.18 14.00
C ALA A 81 -0.79 6.66 12.79
N PHE A 82 -0.30 5.72 11.97
CA PHE A 82 0.45 6.05 10.75
C PHE A 82 -0.42 6.80 9.76
N MET A 83 -1.66 6.35 9.58
CA MET A 83 -2.61 7.04 8.68
C MET A 83 -2.86 8.46 9.15
N ARG A 84 -3.07 8.65 10.44
CA ARG A 84 -3.34 9.96 11.00
C ARG A 84 -2.12 10.89 10.90
N ASP A 85 -0.93 10.37 11.18
CA ASP A 85 0.25 11.20 11.32
C ASP A 85 1.02 11.41 10.02
N GLU A 86 0.98 10.45 9.11
CA GLU A 86 1.78 10.49 7.88
C GLU A 86 0.91 10.59 6.62
N VAL A 87 -0.06 9.71 6.47
CA VAL A 87 -0.87 9.67 5.24
C VAL A 87 -1.69 10.94 5.08
N SER A 88 -2.22 11.47 6.16
CA SER A 88 -3.03 12.71 6.11
C SER A 88 -2.22 13.92 5.64
N LYS A 89 -0.90 13.82 5.63
CA LYS A 89 0.01 14.89 5.20
C LYS A 89 0.62 14.63 3.83
N ASP A 90 0.13 13.62 3.12
CA ASP A 90 0.66 13.30 1.80
C ASP A 90 0.51 14.49 0.86
N ASP A 91 1.51 14.71 0.01
CA ASP A 91 1.53 15.80 -0.94
C ASP A 91 0.41 15.69 -1.99
N ASN A 92 0.00 14.47 -2.28
CA ASN A 92 -1.02 14.23 -3.28
C ASN A 92 -2.37 14.10 -2.62
N TRP A 93 -3.30 15.00 -2.96
CA TRP A 93 -4.63 15.01 -2.36
C TRP A 93 -5.40 13.71 -2.57
N ARG A 94 -5.06 12.96 -3.61
CA ARG A 94 -5.72 11.67 -3.89
C ARG A 94 -5.34 10.60 -2.87
N VAL A 95 -4.18 10.76 -2.23
CA VAL A 95 -3.68 9.79 -1.25
C VAL A 95 -4.17 10.12 0.15
N GLN A 96 -4.31 11.37 0.48
CA GLN A 96 -4.72 11.84 1.81
C GLN A 96 -5.99 11.18 2.34
#